data_1ae247b70831b53db0ef1a43e5996676
#
_entry.id   1ae247b70831b53db0ef1a43e5996676
#
_cell.length_a   1.000
_cell.length_b   1.000
_cell.length_c   1.000
_cell.angle_alpha   90.00
_cell.angle_beta   90.00
_cell.angle_gamma   90.00
#
_symmetry.space_group_name_H-M   'P 1'
#
loop_
_entity.id
_entity.type
_entity.pdbx_description
1 polymer ?
#
loop_
_entity_poly.entity_id
_entity_poly.type
_entity_poly.pdbx_seq_one_letter_code
_entity_poly.pdbx_strand_id
1 'polypeptide(L)'
;ILRSGKEAYGSARAIVTALKKGLITAGLSEDYVNLIEDTTRASANELMTADGYIDLLIPRGGKGLIKACVENATVPCIETGTGICHIYIDKSADIEKALKIVNNAKTSRPSVCNAAEVCLVHKDIAEAFLPRLAEIFKDRVEIRGDEAVCKIINAVPAAAEDFDTEFLDYIMAVGTVDSLEDAERHIALHSTHHSDCIVTEDMAAAAHFTARVDSAAVYVNASTRFTDGGEFGLGCEMGISTQKLHARGPMGLCELNTYKYVINGNGHIR
;
A
#
# COMPACT_ATOMS: atom_id res chain seq x y z
N ILE A 1 -17.24 12.80 -9.26
CA ILE A 1 -18.34 12.62 -8.29
C ILE A 1 -17.75 12.06 -7.01
N LEU A 2 -18.09 12.65 -5.86
CA LEU A 2 -17.68 12.22 -4.54
C LEU A 2 -18.86 11.64 -3.78
N ARG A 3 -18.65 10.55 -3.06
CA ARG A 3 -19.59 9.98 -2.11
C ARG A 3 -18.86 9.73 -0.80
N SER A 4 -19.28 10.37 0.27
CA SER A 4 -18.66 10.22 1.58
C SER A 4 -19.42 9.26 2.49
N GLY A 5 -18.76 8.73 3.51
CA GLY A 5 -19.43 8.07 4.62
C GLY A 5 -20.28 9.06 5.41
N LYS A 6 -21.30 8.55 6.14
CA LYS A 6 -22.22 9.36 6.92
C LYS A 6 -21.50 10.22 7.97
N GLU A 7 -20.47 9.66 8.59
CA GLU A 7 -19.64 10.30 9.63
C GLU A 7 -18.82 11.48 9.11
N ALA A 8 -18.42 11.45 7.83
CA ALA A 8 -17.59 12.47 7.19
C ALA A 8 -18.37 13.44 6.28
N TYR A 9 -19.68 13.27 6.14
CA TYR A 9 -20.49 14.03 5.17
C TYR A 9 -20.41 15.55 5.40
N GLY A 10 -20.47 16.01 6.65
CA GLY A 10 -20.37 17.44 6.97
C GLY A 10 -19.05 18.05 6.50
N SER A 11 -17.93 17.37 6.72
CA SER A 11 -16.60 17.80 6.26
C SER A 11 -16.49 17.75 4.74
N ALA A 12 -16.98 16.66 4.11
CA ALA A 12 -16.99 16.54 2.66
C ALA A 12 -17.77 17.66 1.98
N ARG A 13 -18.96 18.01 2.51
CA ARG A 13 -19.76 19.11 2.01
C ARG A 13 -19.04 20.46 2.12
N ALA A 14 -18.39 20.74 3.24
CA ALA A 14 -17.65 21.99 3.43
C ALA A 14 -16.49 22.09 2.44
N ILE A 15 -15.73 21.01 2.24
CA ILE A 15 -14.61 20.94 1.28
C ILE A 15 -15.11 21.14 -0.15
N VAL A 16 -16.17 20.43 -0.56
CA VAL A 16 -16.74 20.56 -1.91
C VAL A 16 -17.26 21.98 -2.15
N THR A 17 -17.90 22.60 -1.15
CA THR A 17 -18.34 24.00 -1.24
C THR A 17 -17.14 24.95 -1.48
N ALA A 18 -16.02 24.74 -0.80
CA ALA A 18 -14.82 25.54 -1.00
C ALA A 18 -14.20 25.31 -2.39
N LEU A 19 -14.14 24.05 -2.85
CA LEU A 19 -13.64 23.71 -4.19
C LEU A 19 -14.50 24.36 -5.30
N LYS A 20 -15.84 24.26 -5.19
CA LYS A 20 -16.75 24.90 -6.14
C LYS A 20 -16.56 26.42 -6.22
N LYS A 21 -16.39 27.09 -5.08
CA LYS A 21 -16.04 28.54 -5.06
C LYS A 21 -14.74 28.82 -5.78
N GLY A 22 -13.70 27.98 -5.55
CA GLY A 22 -12.42 28.11 -6.24
C GLY A 22 -12.57 27.95 -7.76
N LEU A 23 -13.32 26.96 -8.22
CA LEU A 23 -13.60 26.71 -9.63
C LEU A 23 -14.28 27.95 -10.28
N ILE A 24 -15.35 28.47 -9.66
CA ILE A 24 -16.05 29.68 -10.15
C ILE A 24 -15.09 30.86 -10.22
N THR A 25 -14.25 31.07 -9.20
CA THR A 25 -13.26 32.17 -9.19
C THR A 25 -12.23 32.03 -10.32
N ALA A 26 -11.89 30.81 -10.70
CA ALA A 26 -11.01 30.51 -11.83
C ALA A 26 -11.71 30.53 -13.20
N GLY A 27 -13.00 30.86 -13.27
CA GLY A 27 -13.78 30.87 -14.52
C GLY A 27 -14.16 29.47 -15.02
N LEU A 28 -14.14 28.46 -14.16
CA LEU A 28 -14.50 27.08 -14.48
C LEU A 28 -15.89 26.75 -13.95
N SER A 29 -16.53 25.69 -14.52
CA SER A 29 -17.82 25.20 -14.03
C SER A 29 -17.68 24.59 -12.64
N GLU A 30 -18.63 24.87 -11.76
CA GLU A 30 -18.74 24.19 -10.45
C GLU A 30 -19.11 22.70 -10.58
N ASP A 31 -19.57 22.26 -11.76
CA ASP A 31 -19.96 20.86 -12.02
C ASP A 31 -18.77 19.91 -12.15
N TYR A 32 -17.53 20.41 -12.18
CA TYR A 32 -16.34 19.55 -12.14
C TYR A 32 -16.22 18.74 -10.85
N VAL A 33 -16.84 19.19 -9.75
CA VAL A 33 -16.85 18.47 -8.47
C VAL A 33 -18.27 18.39 -7.94
N ASN A 34 -18.79 17.18 -7.78
CA ASN A 34 -20.14 16.93 -7.26
C ASN A 34 -20.07 15.97 -6.07
N LEU A 35 -20.92 16.23 -5.06
CA LEU A 35 -21.06 15.40 -3.87
C LEU A 35 -22.45 14.79 -3.85
N ILE A 36 -22.52 13.47 -3.66
CA ILE A 36 -23.79 12.77 -3.45
C ILE A 36 -24.26 13.02 -2.03
N GLU A 37 -25.52 13.48 -1.91
CA GLU A 37 -26.13 13.81 -0.60
C GLU A 37 -26.57 12.55 0.16
N ASP A 38 -27.02 11.52 -0.57
CA ASP A 38 -27.41 10.25 0.04
C ASP A 38 -26.17 9.48 0.51
N THR A 39 -26.07 9.32 1.83
CA THR A 39 -24.99 8.58 2.49
C THR A 39 -25.35 7.12 2.78
N THR A 40 -26.49 6.63 2.29
CA THR A 40 -26.92 5.24 2.48
C THR A 40 -26.09 4.26 1.63
N ARG A 41 -26.17 2.97 1.96
CA ARG A 41 -25.52 1.93 1.13
C ARG A 41 -26.14 1.83 -0.27
N ALA A 42 -27.40 2.24 -0.43
CA ALA A 42 -28.08 2.24 -1.73
C ALA A 42 -27.34 3.13 -2.73
N SER A 43 -27.00 4.37 -2.34
CA SER A 43 -26.25 5.29 -3.22
C SER A 43 -24.87 4.76 -3.61
N ALA A 44 -24.21 4.00 -2.72
CA ALA A 44 -22.94 3.36 -3.06
C ALA A 44 -23.13 2.26 -4.12
N ASN A 45 -24.18 1.44 -3.98
CA ASN A 45 -24.49 0.39 -4.96
C ASN A 45 -24.88 0.99 -6.32
N GLU A 46 -25.65 2.08 -6.34
CA GLU A 46 -25.99 2.79 -7.58
C GLU A 46 -24.72 3.29 -8.29
N LEU A 47 -23.77 3.86 -7.56
CA LEU A 47 -22.49 4.27 -8.14
C LEU A 47 -21.69 3.10 -8.73
N MET A 48 -21.70 1.94 -8.07
CA MET A 48 -20.99 0.75 -8.55
C MET A 48 -21.52 0.24 -9.89
N THR A 49 -22.78 0.54 -10.22
CA THR A 49 -23.47 0.06 -11.41
C THR A 49 -23.91 1.18 -12.36
N ALA A 50 -23.37 2.39 -12.20
CA ALA A 50 -23.72 3.57 -13.00
C ALA A 50 -23.00 3.59 -14.36
N ASP A 51 -23.10 2.51 -15.13
CA ASP A 51 -22.52 2.40 -16.46
C ASP A 51 -23.02 3.51 -17.39
N GLY A 52 -22.11 4.08 -18.16
CA GLY A 52 -22.38 5.20 -19.08
C GLY A 52 -22.48 6.57 -18.39
N TYR A 53 -22.46 6.63 -17.06
CA TYR A 53 -22.39 7.87 -16.28
C TYR A 53 -21.06 8.01 -15.53
N ILE A 54 -20.43 6.91 -15.18
CA ILE A 54 -19.15 6.86 -14.44
C ILE A 54 -18.17 5.99 -15.24
N ASP A 55 -17.02 6.55 -15.56
CA ASP A 55 -15.96 5.85 -16.29
C ASP A 55 -15.06 5.03 -15.37
N LEU A 56 -14.90 5.47 -14.12
CA LEU A 56 -13.97 4.85 -13.17
C LEU A 56 -14.45 5.04 -11.72
N LEU A 57 -14.43 3.96 -10.96
CA LEU A 57 -14.70 3.94 -9.53
C LEU A 57 -13.40 3.76 -8.75
N ILE A 58 -13.15 4.63 -7.77
CA ILE A 58 -11.98 4.51 -6.87
C ILE A 58 -12.51 4.45 -5.43
N PRO A 59 -12.72 3.24 -4.89
CA PRO A 59 -13.21 3.09 -3.53
C PRO A 59 -12.14 3.43 -2.51
N ARG A 60 -12.53 4.19 -1.48
CA ARG A 60 -11.70 4.52 -0.33
C ARG A 60 -12.44 4.15 0.94
N GLY A 61 -11.89 3.20 1.71
CA GLY A 61 -12.52 2.74 2.94
C GLY A 61 -11.95 1.40 3.41
N GLY A 62 -12.61 0.78 4.37
CA GLY A 62 -12.17 -0.50 4.93
C GLY A 62 -12.37 -1.67 3.97
N LYS A 63 -11.72 -2.80 4.29
CA LYS A 63 -11.69 -4.05 3.51
C LYS A 63 -13.08 -4.49 2.98
N GLY A 64 -14.14 -4.31 3.79
CA GLY A 64 -15.50 -4.68 3.38
C GLY A 64 -16.06 -3.85 2.22
N LEU A 65 -15.78 -2.53 2.17
CA LEU A 65 -16.19 -1.67 1.05
C LEU A 65 -15.40 -2.03 -0.21
N ILE A 66 -14.09 -2.17 -0.09
CA ILE A 66 -13.23 -2.53 -1.23
C ILE A 66 -13.71 -3.85 -1.85
N LYS A 67 -13.90 -4.88 -1.01
CA LYS A 67 -14.43 -6.18 -1.45
C LYS A 67 -15.78 -6.06 -2.15
N ALA A 68 -16.71 -5.29 -1.58
CA ALA A 68 -18.02 -5.08 -2.19
C ALA A 68 -17.93 -4.40 -3.57
N CYS A 69 -17.02 -3.43 -3.74
CA CYS A 69 -16.79 -2.80 -5.03
C CYS A 69 -16.22 -3.79 -6.06
N VAL A 70 -15.21 -4.56 -5.68
CA VAL A 70 -14.58 -5.54 -6.57
C VAL A 70 -15.55 -6.63 -7.02
N GLU A 71 -16.43 -7.09 -6.12
CA GLU A 71 -17.36 -8.18 -6.41
C GLU A 71 -18.64 -7.72 -7.15
N ASN A 72 -19.05 -6.47 -7.00
CA ASN A 72 -20.38 -6.03 -7.46
C ASN A 72 -20.36 -4.86 -8.44
N ALA A 73 -19.22 -4.16 -8.62
CA ALA A 73 -19.19 -3.06 -9.56
C ALA A 73 -19.18 -3.55 -11.01
N THR A 74 -20.02 -2.97 -11.85
CA THR A 74 -19.95 -3.10 -13.30
C THR A 74 -19.12 -1.97 -13.92
N VAL A 75 -19.03 -0.83 -13.24
CA VAL A 75 -18.10 0.25 -13.57
C VAL A 75 -16.68 -0.20 -13.29
N PRO A 76 -15.71 0.04 -14.17
CA PRO A 76 -14.30 -0.23 -13.93
C PRO A 76 -13.84 0.32 -12.56
N CYS A 77 -13.16 -0.50 -11.78
CA CYS A 77 -12.77 -0.16 -10.41
C CYS A 77 -11.27 -0.27 -10.23
N ILE A 78 -10.62 0.79 -9.72
CA ILE A 78 -9.24 0.74 -9.24
C ILE A 78 -9.28 0.70 -7.72
N GLU A 79 -8.96 -0.47 -7.17
CA GLU A 79 -8.92 -0.66 -5.73
C GLU A 79 -7.60 -0.20 -5.13
N THR A 80 -7.70 0.36 -3.93
CA THR A 80 -6.57 0.61 -3.05
C THR A 80 -6.59 -0.48 -1.99
N GLY A 81 -5.59 -1.36 -2.04
CA GLY A 81 -5.53 -2.54 -1.18
C GLY A 81 -5.10 -2.25 0.25
N THR A 82 -5.18 -3.27 1.09
CA THR A 82 -4.50 -3.33 2.40
C THR A 82 -3.00 -3.51 2.19
N GLY A 83 -2.18 -3.07 3.14
CA GLY A 83 -0.73 -3.12 3.04
C GLY A 83 -0.09 -4.09 4.05
N ILE A 84 0.07 -5.37 3.71
CA ILE A 84 0.89 -6.28 4.49
C ILE A 84 2.31 -6.25 3.92
N CYS A 85 3.02 -5.15 4.20
CA CYS A 85 4.35 -4.91 3.66
C CYS A 85 5.40 -5.76 4.38
N HIS A 86 6.32 -6.35 3.62
CA HIS A 86 7.38 -7.21 4.15
C HIS A 86 8.75 -6.55 4.02
N ILE A 87 9.61 -6.80 5.01
CA ILE A 87 11.04 -6.48 4.94
C ILE A 87 11.83 -7.76 5.19
N TYR A 88 12.61 -8.17 4.21
CA TYR A 88 13.53 -9.29 4.35
C TYR A 88 14.93 -8.80 4.66
N ILE A 89 15.51 -9.31 5.75
CA ILE A 89 16.90 -9.06 6.18
C ILE A 89 17.74 -10.24 5.72
N ASP A 90 18.52 -10.01 4.67
CA ASP A 90 19.40 -11.00 4.09
C ASP A 90 20.63 -11.28 4.97
N LYS A 91 21.23 -12.45 4.80
CA LYS A 91 22.45 -12.85 5.53
C LYS A 91 23.63 -11.88 5.38
N SER A 92 23.68 -11.15 4.26
CA SER A 92 24.71 -10.15 3.98
C SER A 92 24.33 -8.73 4.38
N ALA A 93 23.19 -8.54 5.08
CA ALA A 93 22.72 -7.22 5.45
C ALA A 93 23.66 -6.50 6.43
N ASP A 94 23.86 -5.20 6.21
CA ASP A 94 24.38 -4.31 7.24
C ASP A 94 23.32 -4.15 8.35
N ILE A 95 23.65 -4.65 9.54
CA ILE A 95 22.72 -4.69 10.69
C ILE A 95 22.29 -3.27 11.11
N GLU A 96 23.20 -2.30 11.11
CA GLU A 96 22.85 -0.92 11.49
C GLU A 96 21.87 -0.29 10.51
N LYS A 97 22.08 -0.53 9.23
CA LYS A 97 21.17 -0.10 8.16
C LYS A 97 19.82 -0.79 8.29
N ALA A 98 19.82 -2.12 8.49
CA ALA A 98 18.61 -2.92 8.65
C ALA A 98 17.75 -2.44 9.82
N LEU A 99 18.34 -2.22 10.99
CA LEU A 99 17.66 -1.73 12.18
C LEU A 99 17.00 -0.37 11.95
N LYS A 100 17.70 0.57 11.29
CA LYS A 100 17.13 1.89 10.95
C LYS A 100 15.94 1.78 10.00
N ILE A 101 16.06 0.93 8.97
CA ILE A 101 15.00 0.71 7.97
C ILE A 101 13.77 0.10 8.63
N VAL A 102 13.92 -1.01 9.38
CA VAL A 102 12.80 -1.70 10.03
C VAL A 102 12.13 -0.79 11.06
N ASN A 103 12.92 -0.10 11.89
CA ASN A 103 12.37 0.83 12.86
C ASN A 103 11.57 1.96 12.18
N ASN A 104 12.11 2.59 11.15
CA ASN A 104 11.40 3.63 10.41
C ASN A 104 10.12 3.08 9.76
N ALA A 105 10.22 1.93 9.10
CA ALA A 105 9.11 1.33 8.37
C ALA A 105 7.93 0.97 9.30
N LYS A 106 8.20 0.56 10.54
CA LYS A 106 7.14 0.21 11.50
C LYS A 106 6.69 1.39 12.35
N THR A 107 7.61 2.25 12.79
CA THR A 107 7.30 3.16 13.89
C THR A 107 7.05 4.61 13.49
N SER A 108 7.39 5.02 12.27
CA SER A 108 7.15 6.39 11.81
C SER A 108 5.65 6.73 11.72
N ARG A 109 4.84 5.79 11.25
CA ARG A 109 3.38 5.86 11.22
C ARG A 109 2.80 4.46 11.01
N PRO A 110 2.45 3.71 12.07
CA PRO A 110 2.03 2.31 11.93
C PRO A 110 0.66 2.14 11.26
N SER A 111 -0.22 3.16 11.32
CA SER A 111 -1.61 3.10 10.87
C SER A 111 -1.80 3.40 9.37
N VAL A 112 -0.80 3.13 8.53
CA VAL A 112 -0.87 3.35 7.07
C VAL A 112 -0.41 2.11 6.31
N CYS A 113 -0.93 1.95 5.10
CA CYS A 113 -0.77 0.74 4.28
C CYS A 113 0.68 0.44 3.84
N ASN A 114 1.59 1.42 3.86
CA ASN A 114 3.00 1.21 3.55
C ASN A 114 3.89 1.00 4.78
N ALA A 115 3.30 0.93 6.00
CA ALA A 115 4.03 0.50 7.19
C ALA A 115 4.38 -1.00 7.07
N ALA A 116 5.55 -1.40 7.57
CA ALA A 116 5.91 -2.81 7.58
C ALA A 116 5.10 -3.57 8.64
N GLU A 117 4.51 -4.69 8.23
CA GLU A 117 3.77 -5.58 9.10
C GLU A 117 4.53 -6.88 9.39
N VAL A 118 5.40 -7.27 8.45
CA VAL A 118 6.20 -8.50 8.57
C VAL A 118 7.70 -8.21 8.37
N CYS A 119 8.53 -8.76 9.24
CA CYS A 119 9.97 -8.79 9.10
C CYS A 119 10.45 -10.24 8.98
N LEU A 120 11.06 -10.61 7.87
CA LEU A 120 11.69 -11.89 7.65
C LEU A 120 13.19 -11.76 7.84
N VAL A 121 13.80 -12.66 8.62
CA VAL A 121 15.21 -12.60 8.93
C VAL A 121 15.92 -13.88 8.50
N HIS A 122 16.97 -13.76 7.70
CA HIS A 122 17.78 -14.92 7.36
C HIS A 122 18.38 -15.54 8.64
N LYS A 123 18.27 -16.86 8.80
CA LYS A 123 18.71 -17.57 10.01
C LYS A 123 20.16 -17.27 10.42
N ASP A 124 21.06 -17.10 9.46
CA ASP A 124 22.50 -16.91 9.72
C ASP A 124 22.79 -15.54 10.36
N ILE A 125 21.89 -14.56 10.29
CA ILE A 125 22.04 -13.24 10.89
C ILE A 125 21.09 -13.02 12.06
N ALA A 126 20.17 -13.94 12.31
CA ALA A 126 19.09 -13.80 13.29
C ALA A 126 19.62 -13.55 14.71
N GLU A 127 20.60 -14.31 15.16
CA GLU A 127 21.24 -14.17 16.49
C GLU A 127 21.89 -12.79 16.69
N ALA A 128 22.39 -12.16 15.64
CA ALA A 128 23.01 -10.85 15.71
C ALA A 128 22.00 -9.71 15.57
N PHE A 129 20.93 -9.91 14.80
CA PHE A 129 19.95 -8.87 14.47
C PHE A 129 18.79 -8.79 15.48
N LEU A 130 18.16 -9.92 15.82
CA LEU A 130 16.92 -9.95 16.60
C LEU A 130 17.04 -9.34 18.00
N PRO A 131 18.11 -9.60 18.80
CA PRO A 131 18.23 -8.97 20.12
C PRO A 131 18.30 -7.44 20.04
N ARG A 132 18.92 -6.92 18.99
CA ARG A 132 19.04 -5.48 18.78
C ARG A 132 17.73 -4.86 18.29
N LEU A 133 16.98 -5.58 17.46
CA LEU A 133 15.64 -5.17 17.06
C LEU A 133 14.71 -5.12 18.27
N ALA A 134 14.75 -6.15 19.13
CA ALA A 134 13.96 -6.21 20.35
C ALA A 134 14.26 -5.03 21.30
N GLU A 135 15.52 -4.63 21.43
CA GLU A 135 15.89 -3.47 22.27
C GLU A 135 15.38 -2.15 21.67
N ILE A 136 15.42 -1.97 20.34
CA ILE A 136 14.89 -0.76 19.67
C ILE A 136 13.37 -0.70 19.80
N PHE A 137 12.70 -1.85 19.77
CA PHE A 137 11.23 -1.95 19.83
C PHE A 137 10.68 -2.01 21.24
N LYS A 138 11.54 -2.18 22.24
CA LYS A 138 11.17 -2.28 23.64
C LYS A 138 10.16 -1.21 24.05
N ASP A 139 9.13 -1.62 24.77
CA ASP A 139 8.04 -0.78 25.28
C ASP A 139 7.23 -0.03 24.20
N ARG A 140 7.49 -0.28 22.93
CA ARG A 140 6.84 0.42 21.83
C ARG A 140 6.17 -0.49 20.80
N VAL A 141 6.82 -1.56 20.38
CA VAL A 141 6.32 -2.47 19.36
C VAL A 141 6.26 -3.90 19.92
N GLU A 142 5.08 -4.50 19.88
CA GLU A 142 4.91 -5.93 20.16
C GLU A 142 5.48 -6.75 19.01
N ILE A 143 6.44 -7.60 19.31
CA ILE A 143 6.95 -8.58 18.33
C ILE A 143 6.18 -9.88 18.50
N ARG A 144 5.57 -10.36 17.41
CA ARG A 144 5.00 -11.70 17.29
C ARG A 144 5.95 -12.55 16.48
N GLY A 145 6.65 -13.47 17.15
CA GLY A 145 7.73 -14.24 16.57
C GLY A 145 7.36 -15.69 16.28
N ASP A 146 7.92 -16.24 15.21
CA ASP A 146 7.91 -17.69 15.02
C ASP A 146 8.69 -18.41 16.13
N GLU A 147 8.70 -19.75 16.11
CA GLU A 147 9.37 -20.55 17.15
C GLU A 147 10.88 -20.24 17.25
N ALA A 148 11.55 -19.95 16.14
CA ALA A 148 13.00 -19.64 16.14
C ALA A 148 13.25 -18.25 16.70
N VAL A 149 12.44 -17.26 16.34
CA VAL A 149 12.51 -15.90 16.92
C VAL A 149 12.29 -15.94 18.44
N CYS A 150 11.27 -16.70 18.92
CA CYS A 150 10.97 -16.83 20.34
C CYS A 150 12.07 -17.55 21.14
N LYS A 151 12.93 -18.33 20.49
CA LYS A 151 14.12 -18.92 21.14
C LYS A 151 15.28 -17.92 21.32
N ILE A 152 15.33 -16.88 20.48
CA ILE A 152 16.40 -15.89 20.47
C ILE A 152 16.03 -14.66 21.34
N ILE A 153 14.76 -14.21 21.27
CA ILE A 153 14.28 -13.05 22.00
C ILE A 153 12.98 -13.36 22.74
N ASN A 154 12.64 -12.55 23.75
CA ASN A 154 11.34 -12.62 24.40
C ASN A 154 10.29 -11.95 23.50
N ALA A 155 9.59 -12.75 22.69
CA ALA A 155 8.51 -12.32 21.80
C ALA A 155 7.21 -13.07 22.11
N VAL A 156 6.08 -12.51 21.71
CA VAL A 156 4.80 -13.20 21.72
C VAL A 156 4.83 -14.28 20.62
N PRO A 157 4.44 -15.53 20.89
CA PRO A 157 4.36 -16.52 19.82
C PRO A 157 3.40 -16.09 18.73
N ALA A 158 3.85 -16.07 17.48
CA ALA A 158 3.03 -15.73 16.33
C ALA A 158 2.03 -16.86 16.01
N ALA A 159 0.80 -16.51 15.73
CA ALA A 159 -0.14 -17.37 15.04
C ALA A 159 0.08 -17.30 13.52
N ALA A 160 -0.40 -18.30 12.77
CA ALA A 160 -0.25 -18.31 11.31
C ALA A 160 -0.88 -17.06 10.66
N GLU A 161 -2.01 -16.62 11.17
CA GLU A 161 -2.77 -15.46 10.70
C GLU A 161 -2.06 -14.12 10.93
N ASP A 162 -1.06 -14.06 11.81
CA ASP A 162 -0.29 -12.84 12.05
C ASP A 162 0.52 -12.42 10.82
N PHE A 163 0.94 -13.37 10.00
CA PHE A 163 1.64 -13.10 8.74
C PHE A 163 0.71 -12.63 7.60
N ASP A 164 -0.61 -12.79 7.77
CA ASP A 164 -1.67 -12.35 6.86
C ASP A 164 -2.45 -11.14 7.40
N THR A 165 -1.91 -10.48 8.44
CA THR A 165 -2.61 -9.42 9.16
C THR A 165 -1.98 -8.05 8.92
N GLU A 166 -2.79 -7.09 8.47
CA GLU A 166 -2.47 -5.67 8.51
C GLU A 166 -2.86 -5.16 9.90
N PHE A 167 -1.88 -5.06 10.81
CA PHE A 167 -2.13 -4.67 12.21
C PHE A 167 -2.54 -3.21 12.35
N LEU A 168 -1.98 -2.32 11.53
CA LEU A 168 -2.19 -0.87 11.61
C LEU A 168 -1.83 -0.29 12.99
N ASP A 169 -1.02 -0.98 13.74
CA ASP A 169 -0.61 -0.66 15.11
C ASP A 169 0.87 -1.00 15.33
N TYR A 170 1.36 -0.73 16.50
CA TYR A 170 2.72 -1.09 16.93
C TYR A 170 2.85 -2.59 17.25
N ILE A 171 2.49 -3.41 16.28
CA ILE A 171 2.62 -4.87 16.28
C ILE A 171 3.33 -5.28 14.98
N MET A 172 4.30 -6.19 15.06
CA MET A 172 5.01 -6.72 13.90
C MET A 172 5.19 -8.21 14.01
N ALA A 173 4.79 -8.95 12.97
CA ALA A 173 5.14 -10.35 12.83
C ALA A 173 6.61 -10.48 12.39
N VAL A 174 7.35 -11.38 13.03
CA VAL A 174 8.77 -11.62 12.72
C VAL A 174 8.98 -13.11 12.53
N GLY A 175 9.52 -13.48 11.38
CA GLY A 175 9.82 -14.87 11.05
C GLY A 175 11.26 -15.07 10.61
N THR A 176 11.76 -16.29 10.74
CA THR A 176 13.05 -16.69 10.21
C THR A 176 12.91 -17.46 8.91
N VAL A 177 13.88 -17.30 8.01
CA VAL A 177 13.93 -18.02 6.73
C VAL A 177 15.31 -18.62 6.50
N ASP A 178 15.35 -19.71 5.75
CA ASP A 178 16.60 -20.43 5.47
C ASP A 178 17.36 -19.87 4.26
N SER A 179 16.65 -19.17 3.38
CA SER A 179 17.20 -18.66 2.12
C SER A 179 16.44 -17.44 1.59
N LEU A 180 17.00 -16.76 0.58
CA LEU A 180 16.32 -15.71 -0.18
C LEU A 180 15.05 -16.26 -0.85
N GLU A 181 15.12 -17.44 -1.43
CA GLU A 181 13.99 -18.08 -2.09
C GLU A 181 12.84 -18.42 -1.12
N ASP A 182 13.16 -18.73 0.15
CA ASP A 182 12.15 -18.92 1.18
C ASP A 182 11.45 -17.59 1.53
N ALA A 183 12.21 -16.50 1.62
CA ALA A 183 11.66 -15.18 1.84
C ALA A 183 10.74 -14.76 0.67
N GLU A 184 11.17 -15.00 -0.57
CA GLU A 184 10.36 -14.71 -1.76
C GLU A 184 9.07 -15.53 -1.79
N ARG A 185 9.13 -16.82 -1.42
CA ARG A 185 7.92 -17.66 -1.30
C ARG A 185 6.97 -17.16 -0.23
N HIS A 186 7.51 -16.77 0.92
CA HIS A 186 6.70 -16.20 1.99
C HIS A 186 6.02 -14.91 1.55
N ILE A 187 6.75 -14.00 0.93
CA ILE A 187 6.21 -12.74 0.39
C ILE A 187 5.13 -13.02 -0.67
N ALA A 188 5.36 -13.97 -1.56
CA ALA A 188 4.37 -14.33 -2.59
C ALA A 188 3.05 -14.89 -2.02
N LEU A 189 3.08 -15.51 -0.83
CA LEU A 189 1.92 -16.10 -0.17
C LEU A 189 1.19 -15.12 0.76
N HIS A 190 1.92 -14.27 1.47
CA HIS A 190 1.41 -13.47 2.60
C HIS A 190 1.39 -11.97 2.34
N SER A 191 2.21 -11.45 1.41
CA SER A 191 2.17 -10.02 1.06
C SER A 191 0.92 -9.69 0.24
N THR A 192 0.38 -8.49 0.46
CA THR A 192 -0.65 -7.92 -0.41
C THR A 192 -0.07 -7.32 -1.68
N HIS A 193 1.22 -7.50 -1.94
CA HIS A 193 1.94 -6.95 -3.08
C HIS A 193 1.92 -5.41 -3.14
N HIS A 194 1.88 -4.78 -1.97
CA HIS A 194 1.91 -3.32 -1.85
C HIS A 194 3.35 -2.80 -1.93
N SER A 195 4.16 -3.09 -0.92
CA SER A 195 5.54 -2.60 -0.81
C SER A 195 6.39 -3.61 -0.06
N ASP A 196 7.37 -4.20 -0.74
CA ASP A 196 8.24 -5.19 -0.13
C ASP A 196 9.71 -4.82 -0.33
N CYS A 197 10.53 -5.12 0.67
CA CYS A 197 11.93 -4.68 0.75
C CYS A 197 12.88 -5.84 1.04
N ILE A 198 14.04 -5.82 0.41
CA ILE A 198 15.22 -6.56 0.85
C ILE A 198 16.26 -5.60 1.44
N VAL A 199 16.88 -5.98 2.56
CA VAL A 199 18.07 -5.32 3.08
C VAL A 199 19.25 -6.26 2.89
N THR A 200 20.20 -5.87 2.05
CA THR A 200 21.33 -6.71 1.65
C THR A 200 22.51 -5.86 1.15
N GLU A 201 23.73 -6.33 1.33
CA GLU A 201 24.93 -5.79 0.67
C GLU A 201 25.33 -6.65 -0.54
N ASP A 202 24.64 -7.77 -0.80
CA ASP A 202 24.86 -8.62 -1.97
C ASP A 202 24.02 -8.11 -3.17
N MET A 203 24.72 -7.57 -4.17
CA MET A 203 24.09 -7.06 -5.40
C MET A 203 23.37 -8.15 -6.20
N ALA A 204 23.84 -9.41 -6.13
CA ALA A 204 23.18 -10.51 -6.83
C ALA A 204 21.87 -10.88 -6.13
N ALA A 205 21.85 -10.92 -4.79
CA ALA A 205 20.64 -11.11 -4.01
C ALA A 205 19.63 -9.97 -4.25
N ALA A 206 20.10 -8.71 -4.28
CA ALA A 206 19.26 -7.56 -4.58
C ALA A 206 18.63 -7.65 -5.98
N ALA A 207 19.41 -7.98 -7.00
CA ALA A 207 18.94 -8.14 -8.37
C ALA A 207 17.94 -9.30 -8.50
N HIS A 208 18.20 -10.43 -7.83
CA HIS A 208 17.30 -11.59 -7.82
C HIS A 208 15.96 -11.24 -7.16
N PHE A 209 15.98 -10.64 -5.97
CA PHE A 209 14.79 -10.23 -5.25
C PHE A 209 13.92 -9.27 -6.08
N THR A 210 14.52 -8.23 -6.66
CA THR A 210 13.76 -7.23 -7.45
C THR A 210 13.19 -7.81 -8.74
N ALA A 211 13.76 -8.87 -9.29
CA ALA A 211 13.24 -9.57 -10.45
C ALA A 211 12.10 -10.54 -10.12
N ARG A 212 12.08 -11.08 -8.89
CA ARG A 212 11.16 -12.14 -8.49
C ARG A 212 9.95 -11.65 -7.68
N VAL A 213 10.15 -10.65 -6.83
CA VAL A 213 9.07 -10.09 -6.02
C VAL A 213 8.23 -9.15 -6.88
N ASP A 214 6.95 -9.48 -7.03
CA ASP A 214 6.02 -8.77 -7.91
C ASP A 214 5.06 -7.90 -7.10
N SER A 215 5.63 -6.92 -6.36
CA SER A 215 4.87 -5.91 -5.62
C SER A 215 4.81 -4.58 -6.36
N ALA A 216 3.84 -3.72 -6.01
CA ALA A 216 3.68 -2.42 -6.65
C ALA A 216 4.93 -1.52 -6.44
N ALA A 217 5.61 -1.68 -5.30
CA ALA A 217 6.90 -1.07 -5.03
C ALA A 217 7.85 -2.11 -4.41
N VAL A 218 9.02 -2.29 -5.01
CA VAL A 218 10.06 -3.21 -4.52
C VAL A 218 11.30 -2.42 -4.17
N TYR A 219 11.79 -2.58 -2.95
CA TYR A 219 12.87 -1.79 -2.38
C TYR A 219 14.12 -2.61 -2.13
N VAL A 220 15.26 -1.99 -2.34
CA VAL A 220 16.57 -2.46 -1.88
C VAL A 220 17.11 -1.41 -0.92
N ASN A 221 17.38 -1.81 0.32
CA ASN A 221 18.02 -0.96 1.34
C ASN A 221 17.26 0.36 1.62
N ALA A 222 15.93 0.35 1.52
CA ALA A 222 15.10 1.52 1.80
C ALA A 222 13.81 1.14 2.53
N SER A 223 13.28 2.07 3.31
CA SER A 223 12.02 1.88 4.03
C SER A 223 10.82 1.81 3.07
N THR A 224 9.88 0.91 3.34
CA THR A 224 8.60 0.83 2.61
C THR A 224 7.76 2.11 2.72
N ARG A 225 8.08 2.97 3.70
CA ARG A 225 7.44 4.27 3.90
C ARG A 225 7.64 5.25 2.75
N PHE A 226 8.59 5.01 1.85
CA PHE A 226 8.75 5.80 0.62
C PHE A 226 7.66 5.58 -0.42
N THR A 227 6.81 4.57 -0.30
CA THR A 227 5.67 4.38 -1.22
C THR A 227 4.60 5.44 -0.94
N ASP A 228 4.80 6.61 -1.49
CA ASP A 228 3.99 7.81 -1.29
C ASP A 228 4.07 8.69 -2.53
N GLY A 229 2.94 9.25 -2.95
CA GLY A 229 2.87 10.09 -4.16
C GLY A 229 3.71 11.36 -4.06
N GLY A 230 3.87 11.93 -2.85
CA GLY A 230 4.74 13.08 -2.62
C GLY A 230 6.21 12.71 -2.75
N GLU A 231 6.62 11.59 -2.10
CA GLU A 231 8.00 11.09 -2.16
C GLU A 231 8.38 10.64 -3.59
N PHE A 232 7.45 10.11 -4.36
CA PHE A 232 7.66 9.74 -5.76
C PHE A 232 7.57 10.91 -6.74
N GLY A 233 7.31 12.12 -6.26
CA GLY A 233 7.25 13.32 -7.09
C GLY A 233 6.00 13.45 -7.95
N LEU A 234 4.92 12.72 -7.61
CA LEU A 234 3.63 12.77 -8.34
C LEU A 234 2.78 14.00 -7.96
N GLY A 235 3.22 14.78 -6.98
CA GLY A 235 2.55 16.01 -6.52
C GLY A 235 1.31 15.77 -5.66
N CYS A 236 0.64 14.66 -5.82
CA CYS A 236 -0.53 14.24 -5.01
C CYS A 236 -0.64 12.72 -4.97
N GLU A 237 -1.52 12.20 -4.10
CA GLU A 237 -1.86 10.79 -4.06
C GLU A 237 -3.35 10.60 -3.79
N MET A 238 -4.01 9.88 -4.66
CA MET A 238 -5.38 9.41 -4.45
C MET A 238 -5.40 8.12 -3.60
N GLY A 239 -4.34 7.34 -3.66
CA GLY A 239 -4.13 6.08 -2.97
C GLY A 239 -3.10 5.22 -3.69
N ILE A 240 -2.88 4.03 -3.18
CA ILE A 240 -1.88 3.09 -3.72
C ILE A 240 -2.61 1.84 -4.19
N SER A 241 -2.51 1.53 -5.48
CA SER A 241 -3.11 0.34 -6.07
C SER A 241 -2.11 -0.80 -6.16
N THR A 242 -2.55 -2.00 -5.77
CA THR A 242 -1.79 -3.24 -5.94
C THR A 242 -2.21 -4.03 -7.19
N GLN A 243 -3.24 -3.57 -7.89
CA GLN A 243 -3.73 -4.21 -9.11
C GLN A 243 -2.69 -4.11 -10.23
N LYS A 244 -2.61 -5.16 -11.06
CA LYS A 244 -1.75 -5.20 -12.26
C LYS A 244 -2.45 -4.55 -13.45
N LEU A 245 -2.86 -3.29 -13.27
CA LEU A 245 -3.47 -2.45 -14.29
C LEU A 245 -2.56 -1.25 -14.58
N HIS A 246 -2.99 -0.35 -15.47
CA HIS A 246 -2.24 0.87 -15.80
C HIS A 246 -1.96 1.78 -14.59
N ALA A 247 -2.84 1.77 -13.55
CA ALA A 247 -2.65 2.44 -12.28
C ALA A 247 -2.19 1.44 -11.21
N ARG A 248 -0.89 1.24 -11.09
CA ARG A 248 -0.26 0.38 -10.09
C ARG A 248 0.73 1.19 -9.24
N GLY A 249 0.70 1.01 -7.94
CA GLY A 249 1.45 1.83 -6.98
C GLY A 249 0.71 3.12 -6.62
N PRO A 250 1.41 4.17 -6.15
CA PRO A 250 0.83 5.47 -5.87
C PRO A 250 0.16 6.06 -7.11
N MET A 251 -1.08 6.52 -6.95
CA MET A 251 -1.87 7.14 -8.03
C MET A 251 -1.89 8.65 -7.85
N GLY A 252 -1.22 9.36 -8.73
CA GLY A 252 -1.24 10.81 -8.82
C GLY A 252 -2.25 11.32 -9.85
N LEU A 253 -2.01 12.53 -10.34
CA LEU A 253 -2.90 13.18 -11.31
C LEU A 253 -2.93 12.46 -12.66
N CYS A 254 -1.80 11.88 -13.09
CA CYS A 254 -1.69 11.19 -14.38
C CYS A 254 -2.56 9.93 -14.43
N GLU A 255 -2.59 9.16 -13.36
CA GLU A 255 -3.34 7.90 -13.26
C GLU A 255 -4.86 8.11 -13.24
N LEU A 256 -5.31 9.34 -12.92
CA LEU A 256 -6.73 9.73 -12.96
C LEU A 256 -7.19 10.20 -14.35
N ASN A 257 -6.29 10.22 -15.32
CA ASN A 257 -6.58 10.69 -16.67
C ASN A 257 -6.39 9.57 -17.68
N THR A 258 -7.04 9.72 -18.83
CA THR A 258 -6.80 8.92 -20.03
C THR A 258 -6.56 9.84 -21.22
N TYR A 259 -6.18 9.27 -22.35
CA TYR A 259 -5.87 10.01 -23.56
C TYR A 259 -6.73 9.53 -24.72
N LYS A 260 -6.90 10.39 -25.72
CA LYS A 260 -7.46 10.05 -27.02
C LYS A 260 -6.52 10.44 -28.14
N TYR A 261 -6.52 9.68 -29.21
CA TYR A 261 -5.81 10.06 -30.41
C TYR A 261 -6.67 11.01 -31.25
N VAL A 262 -6.09 12.12 -31.71
CA VAL A 262 -6.72 13.05 -32.65
C VAL A 262 -5.92 12.98 -33.95
N ILE A 263 -6.54 12.48 -35.01
CA ILE A 263 -5.94 12.32 -36.31
C ILE A 263 -6.55 13.34 -37.28
N ASN A 264 -5.73 14.29 -37.73
CA ASN A 264 -6.13 15.25 -38.75
C ASN A 264 -5.60 14.79 -40.10
N GLY A 265 -6.51 14.46 -41.00
CA GLY A 265 -6.18 13.99 -42.33
C GLY A 265 -6.66 14.93 -43.42
N ASN A 266 -6.11 14.79 -44.64
CA ASN A 266 -6.54 15.47 -45.87
C ASN A 266 -6.71 14.44 -46.98
N GLY A 267 -7.70 13.54 -46.80
CA GLY A 267 -7.97 12.49 -47.79
C GLY A 267 -7.03 11.27 -47.72
N HIS A 268 -6.34 11.07 -46.60
CA HIS A 268 -5.48 9.89 -46.39
C HIS A 268 -6.33 8.62 -46.36
N ILE A 269 -5.87 7.61 -47.09
CA ILE A 269 -6.43 6.24 -47.13
C ILE A 269 -5.35 5.26 -46.72
N ARG A 270 -5.77 4.06 -46.29
CA ARG A 270 -4.90 2.93 -45.98
C ARG A 270 -4.99 1.86 -47.08
#